data_823abeb0d14fbe9188e15318df672a51
#
_entry.id   823abeb0d14fbe9188e15318df672a51
#
_cell.length_a   1.000
_cell.length_b   1.000
_cell.length_c   1.000
_cell.angle_alpha   90.00
_cell.angle_beta   90.00
_cell.angle_gamma   90.00
#
_symmetry.space_group_name_H-M   'P 1'
#
loop_
_entity.id
_entity.type
_entity.pdbx_description
1 polymer ?
#
loop_
_entity_poly.entity_id
_entity_poly.type
_entity_poly.pdbx_seq_one_letter_code
_entity_poly.pdbx_strand_id
1 'polypeptide(L)'
;MKKQSILGIMLSFAVLGACYLTKPQTVNAAPASMFTPILRDIKNQIPRGWVMRLPSSVNLSNTKLYPQVITNSPREFAIWLNSRPNCMDRSCQFGVIAVAKDSEYADNLRSKHIFSKTYMQRVKAIRQRNSQTWTESETKLLISSDMVVLERTPITLKPGIQGVFIVQNGGGASTPPSLHVLWKQDGLNYRATIKGGFDYERSVVIQSQKSALINLAVSMAKESPIKSAN
;
A
#
# COMPACT_ATOMS: atom_id res chain seq x y z
N MET A 1 -69.87 -4.59 58.60
CA MET A 1 -68.46 -4.45 58.23
C MET A 1 -68.34 -4.72 56.75
N LYS A 2 -68.23 -3.66 55.91
CA LYS A 2 -68.18 -3.72 54.41
C LYS A 2 -66.73 -3.68 53.96
N LYS A 3 -66.28 -4.74 53.24
CA LYS A 3 -65.02 -4.77 52.52
C LYS A 3 -65.21 -4.13 51.13
N GLN A 4 -64.56 -3.04 50.86
CA GLN A 4 -64.47 -2.47 49.51
C GLN A 4 -63.20 -3.01 48.86
N SER A 5 -63.37 -3.67 47.73
CA SER A 5 -62.26 -4.11 46.82
C SER A 5 -62.02 -2.99 45.82
N ILE A 6 -60.84 -2.44 45.77
CA ILE A 6 -60.37 -1.51 44.77
C ILE A 6 -59.69 -2.29 43.67
N LEU A 7 -60.29 -2.26 42.49
CA LEU A 7 -59.77 -2.87 41.27
C LEU A 7 -58.80 -1.88 40.61
N GLY A 8 -57.47 -2.14 40.68
CA GLY A 8 -56.49 -1.30 40.01
C GLY A 8 -56.30 -1.76 38.58
N ILE A 9 -56.66 -0.88 37.64
CA ILE A 9 -56.40 -1.08 36.20
C ILE A 9 -54.98 -0.64 35.89
N MET A 10 -54.11 -1.61 35.62
CA MET A 10 -52.76 -1.35 35.08
C MET A 10 -52.88 -1.13 33.57
N LEU A 11 -52.74 0.12 33.08
CA LEU A 11 -52.52 0.42 31.69
C LEU A 11 -51.04 0.25 31.36
N SER A 12 -50.70 -0.85 30.68
CA SER A 12 -49.37 -1.07 30.12
C SER A 12 -49.24 -0.32 28.78
N PHE A 13 -48.54 0.81 28.76
CA PHE A 13 -48.09 1.46 27.52
C PHE A 13 -46.91 0.69 26.94
N ALA A 14 -47.17 -0.12 25.92
CA ALA A 14 -46.11 -0.69 25.06
C ALA A 14 -45.62 0.41 24.10
N VAL A 15 -44.51 1.05 24.45
CA VAL A 15 -43.79 1.94 23.52
C VAL A 15 -43.00 1.04 22.56
N LEU A 16 -43.57 0.82 21.38
CA LEU A 16 -42.84 0.25 20.23
C LEU A 16 -41.80 1.26 19.73
N GLY A 17 -40.60 1.22 20.30
CA GLY A 17 -39.44 1.93 19.78
C GLY A 17 -39.01 1.33 18.45
N ALA A 18 -39.45 1.90 17.33
CA ALA A 18 -38.91 1.63 16.02
C ALA A 18 -37.45 2.11 15.98
N CYS A 19 -36.51 1.22 16.32
CA CYS A 19 -35.09 1.44 16.02
C CYS A 19 -34.93 1.48 14.49
N TYR A 20 -34.98 2.65 13.92
CA TYR A 20 -34.49 2.86 12.55
C TYR A 20 -32.99 2.54 12.55
N LEU A 21 -32.63 1.34 12.09
CA LEU A 21 -31.28 0.98 11.74
C LEU A 21 -30.89 1.83 10.54
N THR A 22 -30.47 3.06 10.79
CA THR A 22 -29.78 3.87 9.79
C THR A 22 -28.50 3.12 9.47
N LYS A 23 -28.45 2.48 8.28
CA LYS A 23 -27.21 1.95 7.74
C LYS A 23 -26.17 3.07 7.83
N PRO A 24 -24.99 2.84 8.45
CA PRO A 24 -23.96 3.84 8.48
C PRO A 24 -23.66 4.22 7.03
N GLN A 25 -24.02 5.43 6.63
CA GLN A 25 -23.58 5.99 5.36
C GLN A 25 -22.06 6.03 5.44
N THR A 26 -21.41 5.18 4.65
CA THR A 26 -19.97 5.26 4.43
C THR A 26 -19.74 6.60 3.73
N VAL A 27 -19.38 7.61 4.51
CA VAL A 27 -18.89 8.88 3.96
C VAL A 27 -17.59 8.53 3.26
N ASN A 28 -17.65 8.44 1.94
CA ASN A 28 -16.45 8.26 1.13
C ASN A 28 -15.65 9.56 1.21
N ALA A 29 -14.50 9.51 1.84
CA ALA A 29 -13.63 10.66 1.89
C ALA A 29 -13.12 10.99 0.46
N ALA A 30 -12.96 12.27 0.17
CA ALA A 30 -12.34 12.67 -1.10
C ALA A 30 -10.85 12.25 -1.11
N PRO A 31 -10.29 11.97 -2.30
CA PRO A 31 -8.85 11.77 -2.43
C PRO A 31 -8.07 12.96 -1.85
N ALA A 32 -6.89 12.68 -1.29
CA ALA A 32 -6.01 13.73 -0.77
C ALA A 32 -5.80 14.84 -1.81
N SER A 33 -5.80 16.09 -1.37
CA SER A 33 -5.78 17.28 -2.25
C SER A 33 -4.62 17.31 -3.24
N MET A 34 -3.51 16.64 -2.92
CA MET A 34 -2.37 16.49 -3.83
C MET A 34 -2.74 15.80 -5.16
N PHE A 35 -3.77 14.95 -5.20
CA PHE A 35 -4.20 14.26 -6.41
C PHE A 35 -5.16 15.09 -7.28
N THR A 36 -5.71 16.19 -6.75
CA THR A 36 -6.68 17.03 -7.49
C THR A 36 -6.19 17.42 -8.89
N PRO A 37 -4.92 17.84 -9.10
CA PRO A 37 -4.45 18.25 -10.42
C PRO A 37 -4.47 17.13 -11.47
N ILE A 38 -4.36 15.86 -11.05
CA ILE A 38 -4.27 14.71 -11.96
C ILE A 38 -5.56 13.87 -12.04
N LEU A 39 -6.63 14.24 -11.33
CA LEU A 39 -7.88 13.46 -11.33
C LEU A 39 -8.48 13.31 -12.74
N ARG A 40 -8.41 14.35 -13.56
CA ARG A 40 -8.87 14.30 -14.96
C ARG A 40 -8.03 13.33 -15.78
N ASP A 41 -6.72 13.37 -15.63
CA ASP A 41 -5.80 12.50 -16.35
C ASP A 41 -6.01 11.04 -15.95
N ILE A 42 -6.22 10.76 -14.66
CA ILE A 42 -6.57 9.41 -14.19
C ILE A 42 -7.84 8.91 -14.88
N LYS A 43 -8.93 9.70 -14.88
CA LYS A 43 -10.20 9.31 -15.49
C LYS A 43 -10.09 9.07 -17.01
N ASN A 44 -9.26 9.84 -17.68
CA ASN A 44 -9.08 9.75 -19.14
C ASN A 44 -8.14 8.62 -19.56
N GLN A 45 -7.18 8.24 -18.71
CA GLN A 45 -6.09 7.34 -19.07
C GLN A 45 -6.20 5.95 -18.42
N ILE A 46 -7.00 5.80 -17.37
CA ILE A 46 -7.22 4.49 -16.76
C ILE A 46 -7.91 3.56 -17.76
N PRO A 47 -7.45 2.32 -17.97
CA PRO A 47 -8.04 1.40 -18.92
C PRO A 47 -9.53 1.12 -18.60
N ARG A 48 -10.34 0.93 -19.66
CA ARG A 48 -11.75 0.61 -19.50
C ARG A 48 -11.96 -0.64 -18.64
N GLY A 49 -12.89 -0.56 -17.70
CA GLY A 49 -13.16 -1.63 -16.74
C GLY A 49 -12.18 -1.72 -15.58
N TRP A 50 -11.16 -0.86 -15.53
CA TRP A 50 -10.29 -0.72 -14.37
C TRP A 50 -10.78 0.41 -13.48
N VAL A 51 -10.35 0.35 -12.21
CA VAL A 51 -10.64 1.40 -11.24
C VAL A 51 -9.38 1.71 -10.42
N MET A 52 -9.16 3.00 -10.19
CA MET A 52 -8.08 3.45 -9.31
C MET A 52 -8.67 3.87 -7.95
N ARG A 53 -8.00 3.49 -6.89
CA ARG A 53 -8.30 3.94 -5.53
C ARG A 53 -7.17 4.84 -5.06
N LEU A 54 -7.50 6.07 -4.71
CA LEU A 54 -6.53 7.04 -4.19
C LEU A 54 -6.74 7.20 -2.69
N PRO A 55 -5.67 7.38 -1.91
CA PRO A 55 -5.79 7.60 -0.48
C PRO A 55 -6.39 8.98 -0.19
N SER A 56 -7.15 9.09 0.89
CA SER A 56 -7.66 10.39 1.40
C SER A 56 -6.59 11.17 2.16
N SER A 57 -5.49 10.52 2.54
CA SER A 57 -4.32 11.17 3.15
C SER A 57 -3.01 10.50 2.72
N VAL A 58 -1.95 11.28 2.62
CA VAL A 58 -0.61 10.80 2.25
C VAL A 58 0.41 11.37 3.24
N ASN A 59 0.86 10.52 4.16
CA ASN A 59 1.85 10.87 5.20
C ASN A 59 3.10 9.98 5.07
N LEU A 60 3.68 9.93 3.87
CA LEU A 60 4.81 9.06 3.55
C LEU A 60 6.17 9.69 3.86
N SER A 61 6.25 11.01 3.85
CA SER A 61 7.48 11.77 4.07
C SER A 61 7.15 13.19 4.55
N ASN A 62 8.15 13.87 5.11
CA ASN A 62 8.05 15.30 5.42
C ASN A 62 8.23 16.20 4.17
N THR A 63 8.52 15.62 3.02
CA THR A 63 8.71 16.31 1.75
C THR A 63 7.41 16.36 0.98
N LYS A 64 7.11 17.51 0.36
CA LYS A 64 5.98 17.63 -0.55
C LYS A 64 6.15 16.67 -1.73
N LEU A 65 5.12 15.87 -2.01
CA LEU A 65 5.10 14.94 -3.12
C LEU A 65 4.23 15.47 -4.26
N TYR A 66 4.65 15.16 -5.48
CA TYR A 66 4.01 15.58 -6.73
C TYR A 66 3.56 14.34 -7.50
N PRO A 67 2.25 14.02 -7.50
CA PRO A 67 1.74 12.86 -8.21
C PRO A 67 1.74 13.10 -9.73
N GLN A 68 2.09 12.07 -10.47
CA GLN A 68 2.13 12.08 -11.93
C GLN A 68 1.64 10.76 -12.49
N VAL A 69 0.69 10.80 -13.43
CA VAL A 69 0.19 9.61 -14.13
C VAL A 69 1.26 9.09 -15.09
N ILE A 70 1.52 7.79 -15.04
CA ILE A 70 2.46 7.08 -15.91
C ILE A 70 1.72 5.94 -16.61
N THR A 71 1.69 5.98 -17.93
CA THR A 71 0.96 5.02 -18.78
C THR A 71 1.88 4.13 -19.62
N ASN A 72 3.12 3.95 -19.17
CA ASN A 72 4.16 3.26 -19.97
C ASN A 72 3.99 1.74 -20.05
N SER A 73 2.99 1.17 -19.38
CA SER A 73 2.77 -0.28 -19.39
C SER A 73 1.32 -0.60 -19.76
N PRO A 74 1.07 -1.46 -20.75
CA PRO A 74 -0.29 -1.95 -21.04
C PRO A 74 -0.85 -2.85 -19.93
N ARG A 75 -0.01 -3.31 -19.01
CA ARG A 75 -0.37 -4.25 -17.93
C ARG A 75 -0.63 -3.56 -16.60
N GLU A 76 -0.19 -2.32 -16.42
CA GLU A 76 -0.27 -1.59 -15.16
C GLU A 76 -0.60 -0.11 -15.41
N PHE A 77 -1.56 0.43 -14.70
CA PHE A 77 -1.80 1.86 -14.60
C PHE A 77 -1.18 2.37 -13.29
N ALA A 78 -0.27 3.32 -13.39
CA ALA A 78 0.55 3.77 -12.27
C ALA A 78 0.55 5.29 -12.09
N ILE A 79 0.66 5.71 -10.84
CA ILE A 79 0.88 7.09 -10.43
C ILE A 79 2.21 7.12 -9.67
N TRP A 80 3.18 7.86 -10.18
CA TRP A 80 4.40 8.14 -9.46
C TRP A 80 4.17 9.26 -8.44
N LEU A 81 4.75 9.10 -7.27
CA LEU A 81 4.83 10.11 -6.23
C LEU A 81 6.26 10.66 -6.25
N ASN A 82 6.45 11.79 -6.87
CA ASN A 82 7.76 12.38 -7.09
C ASN A 82 8.11 13.41 -6.02
N SER A 83 9.38 13.55 -5.68
CA SER A 83 9.89 14.59 -4.78
C SER A 83 10.02 15.97 -5.45
N ARG A 84 9.87 16.04 -6.77
CA ARG A 84 9.91 17.26 -7.60
C ARG A 84 8.82 17.23 -8.66
N PRO A 85 8.24 18.38 -9.05
CA PRO A 85 7.24 18.44 -10.10
C PRO A 85 7.83 18.07 -11.46
N ASN A 86 7.02 17.50 -12.33
CA ASN A 86 7.35 17.16 -13.72
C ASN A 86 8.64 16.33 -13.91
N CYS A 87 8.97 15.53 -12.91
CA CYS A 87 10.16 14.71 -12.97
C CYS A 87 9.84 13.32 -13.55
N MET A 88 10.47 12.97 -14.66
CA MET A 88 10.37 11.66 -15.33
C MET A 88 11.53 10.73 -14.97
N ASP A 89 12.47 11.17 -14.14
CA ASP A 89 13.62 10.40 -13.73
C ASP A 89 13.29 9.55 -12.46
N ARG A 90 13.78 8.33 -12.46
CA ARG A 90 13.66 7.43 -11.29
C ARG A 90 14.34 7.98 -10.04
N SER A 91 15.30 8.89 -10.17
CA SER A 91 15.98 9.51 -9.01
C SER A 91 15.06 10.37 -8.16
N CYS A 92 14.03 11.00 -8.74
CA CYS A 92 13.05 11.79 -8.02
C CYS A 92 11.80 10.99 -7.62
N GLN A 93 11.66 9.76 -8.08
CA GLN A 93 10.55 8.89 -7.72
C GLN A 93 10.69 8.45 -6.27
N PHE A 94 9.85 8.97 -5.40
CA PHE A 94 9.75 8.56 -4.00
C PHE A 94 8.93 7.27 -3.85
N GLY A 95 7.83 7.16 -4.59
CA GLY A 95 6.94 6.02 -4.50
C GLY A 95 6.05 5.83 -5.74
N VAL A 96 5.24 4.79 -5.69
CA VAL A 96 4.28 4.42 -6.76
C VAL A 96 2.99 3.92 -6.13
N ILE A 97 1.89 4.36 -6.69
CA ILE A 97 0.57 3.75 -6.50
C ILE A 97 0.16 3.16 -7.84
N ALA A 98 -0.23 1.89 -7.87
CA ALA A 98 -0.55 1.23 -9.13
C ALA A 98 -1.72 0.25 -9.02
N VAL A 99 -2.35 -0.01 -10.16
CA VAL A 99 -3.37 -1.04 -10.34
C VAL A 99 -3.09 -1.83 -11.60
N ALA A 100 -3.30 -3.14 -11.57
CA ALA A 100 -3.10 -4.06 -12.68
C ALA A 100 -4.20 -5.12 -12.73
N LYS A 101 -4.50 -5.64 -13.93
CA LYS A 101 -5.44 -6.75 -14.09
C LYS A 101 -4.76 -8.08 -13.78
N ASP A 102 -3.54 -8.28 -14.26
CA ASP A 102 -2.76 -9.47 -13.95
C ASP A 102 -2.05 -9.35 -12.60
N SER A 103 -1.62 -10.48 -12.07
CA SER A 103 -0.93 -10.58 -10.79
C SER A 103 0.57 -10.85 -10.92
N GLU A 104 1.12 -10.87 -12.14
CA GLU A 104 2.49 -11.32 -12.42
C GLU A 104 3.53 -10.67 -11.48
N TYR A 105 3.50 -9.33 -11.36
CA TYR A 105 4.42 -8.63 -10.46
C TYR A 105 4.22 -9.00 -8.98
N ALA A 106 2.95 -9.06 -8.56
CA ALA A 106 2.60 -9.37 -7.18
C ALA A 106 2.94 -10.82 -6.84
N ASP A 107 2.68 -11.75 -7.74
CA ASP A 107 2.96 -13.17 -7.55
C ASP A 107 4.48 -13.44 -7.57
N ASN A 108 5.21 -12.75 -8.43
CA ASN A 108 6.67 -12.82 -8.42
C ASN A 108 7.24 -12.39 -7.06
N LEU A 109 6.77 -11.27 -6.47
CA LEU A 109 7.22 -10.86 -5.13
C LEU A 109 6.76 -11.81 -4.02
N ARG A 110 5.54 -12.36 -4.13
CA ARG A 110 5.01 -13.30 -3.14
C ARG A 110 5.73 -14.65 -3.16
N SER A 111 6.17 -15.10 -4.32
CA SER A 111 6.84 -16.39 -4.48
C SER A 111 8.34 -16.36 -4.16
N LYS A 112 8.97 -15.17 -4.15
CA LYS A 112 10.41 -15.06 -3.86
C LYS A 112 10.75 -15.58 -2.48
N HIS A 113 11.89 -16.25 -2.39
CA HIS A 113 12.43 -16.74 -1.12
C HIS A 113 12.78 -15.59 -0.17
N ILE A 114 12.48 -15.76 1.12
CA ILE A 114 12.87 -14.80 2.16
C ILE A 114 14.26 -15.17 2.65
N PHE A 115 15.21 -14.24 2.52
CA PHE A 115 16.58 -14.46 2.97
C PHE A 115 16.74 -14.14 4.46
N SER A 116 17.58 -14.95 5.13
CA SER A 116 17.83 -14.78 6.56
C SER A 116 18.60 -13.48 6.85
N LYS A 117 18.45 -12.98 8.09
CA LYS A 117 19.23 -11.83 8.59
C LYS A 117 20.74 -12.06 8.45
N THR A 118 21.21 -13.27 8.76
CA THR A 118 22.64 -13.66 8.64
C THR A 118 23.14 -13.56 7.20
N TYR A 119 22.34 -14.01 6.22
CA TYR A 119 22.65 -13.87 4.81
C TYR A 119 22.83 -12.39 4.41
N MET A 120 21.92 -11.54 4.84
CA MET A 120 21.97 -10.09 4.53
C MET A 120 23.15 -9.40 5.20
N GLN A 121 23.53 -9.79 6.43
CA GLN A 121 24.74 -9.29 7.10
C GLN A 121 26.00 -9.68 6.31
N ARG A 122 26.07 -10.90 5.79
CA ARG A 122 27.18 -11.34 4.94
C ARG A 122 27.25 -10.54 3.64
N VAL A 123 26.13 -10.35 2.96
CA VAL A 123 26.06 -9.51 1.75
C VAL A 123 26.55 -8.09 2.04
N LYS A 124 26.14 -7.49 3.16
CA LYS A 124 26.60 -6.17 3.58
C LYS A 124 28.13 -6.13 3.79
N ALA A 125 28.67 -7.09 4.52
CA ALA A 125 30.11 -7.14 4.78
C ALA A 125 30.94 -7.25 3.49
N ILE A 126 30.45 -8.00 2.49
CA ILE A 126 31.11 -8.09 1.19
C ILE A 126 31.04 -6.73 0.47
N ARG A 127 29.88 -6.09 0.44
CA ARG A 127 29.67 -4.79 -0.24
C ARG A 127 30.51 -3.63 0.37
N GLN A 128 30.89 -3.73 1.65
CA GLN A 128 31.72 -2.74 2.31
C GLN A 128 33.21 -2.84 1.93
N ARG A 129 33.63 -3.92 1.28
CA ARG A 129 34.99 -4.12 0.77
C ARG A 129 35.14 -3.58 -0.64
N ASN A 130 36.40 -3.33 -1.04
CA ASN A 130 36.72 -2.98 -2.42
C ASN A 130 36.26 -4.11 -3.38
N SER A 131 35.51 -3.78 -4.42
CA SER A 131 34.99 -4.72 -5.40
C SER A 131 36.07 -5.56 -6.10
N GLN A 132 37.28 -5.03 -6.22
CA GLN A 132 38.45 -5.76 -6.77
C GLN A 132 38.90 -6.91 -5.89
N THR A 133 38.49 -6.94 -4.62
CA THR A 133 38.83 -8.03 -3.68
C THR A 133 37.73 -9.09 -3.54
N TRP A 134 36.64 -8.98 -4.31
CA TRP A 134 35.53 -9.94 -4.25
C TRP A 134 35.94 -11.24 -4.94
N THR A 135 35.67 -12.35 -4.29
CA THR A 135 35.81 -13.67 -4.92
C THR A 135 34.65 -13.93 -5.89
N GLU A 136 34.82 -14.92 -6.78
CA GLU A 136 33.74 -15.32 -7.69
C GLU A 136 32.47 -15.77 -6.94
N SER A 137 32.64 -16.51 -5.81
CA SER A 137 31.52 -16.94 -4.97
C SER A 137 30.82 -15.77 -4.30
N GLU A 138 31.54 -14.72 -3.91
CA GLU A 138 30.98 -13.49 -3.35
C GLU A 138 30.25 -12.68 -4.41
N THR A 139 30.79 -12.59 -5.61
CA THR A 139 30.14 -11.95 -6.75
C THR A 139 28.81 -12.65 -7.09
N LYS A 140 28.79 -13.98 -7.16
CA LYS A 140 27.56 -14.77 -7.35
C LYS A 140 26.55 -14.51 -6.22
N LEU A 141 27.01 -14.45 -4.96
CA LEU A 141 26.16 -14.18 -3.81
C LEU A 141 25.57 -12.75 -3.88
N LEU A 142 26.35 -11.75 -4.30
CA LEU A 142 25.86 -10.38 -4.48
C LEU A 142 24.80 -10.31 -5.59
N ILE A 143 25.05 -10.95 -6.74
CA ILE A 143 24.07 -11.00 -7.83
C ILE A 143 22.77 -11.68 -7.38
N SER A 144 22.88 -12.81 -6.67
CA SER A 144 21.70 -13.52 -6.16
C SER A 144 20.97 -12.75 -5.04
N SER A 145 21.64 -11.81 -4.37
CA SER A 145 21.03 -10.95 -3.36
C SER A 145 20.23 -9.79 -3.95
N ASP A 146 20.39 -9.53 -5.23
CA ASP A 146 19.64 -8.51 -5.92
C ASP A 146 18.18 -8.94 -6.05
N MET A 147 17.26 -8.00 -5.79
CA MET A 147 15.82 -8.24 -5.90
C MET A 147 15.24 -9.32 -4.95
N VAL A 148 15.94 -9.69 -3.88
CA VAL A 148 15.42 -10.64 -2.88
C VAL A 148 14.42 -10.00 -1.93
N VAL A 149 13.54 -10.81 -1.37
CA VAL A 149 12.61 -10.40 -0.31
C VAL A 149 13.29 -10.56 1.05
N LEU A 150 13.28 -9.47 1.83
CA LEU A 150 13.86 -9.41 3.17
C LEU A 150 12.81 -9.66 4.27
N GLU A 151 11.58 -9.23 4.01
CA GLU A 151 10.44 -9.40 4.93
C GLU A 151 9.16 -9.60 4.12
N ARG A 152 8.27 -10.45 4.64
CA ARG A 152 6.91 -10.62 4.12
C ARG A 152 5.97 -10.83 5.30
N THR A 153 4.97 -9.96 5.41
CA THR A 153 4.01 -9.97 6.53
C THR A 153 2.59 -9.82 6.00
N PRO A 154 1.68 -10.75 6.28
CA PRO A 154 0.25 -10.56 6.00
C PRO A 154 -0.29 -9.35 6.77
N ILE A 155 -1.18 -8.59 6.15
CA ILE A 155 -1.84 -7.43 6.76
C ILE A 155 -3.32 -7.40 6.40
N THR A 156 -4.15 -6.85 7.28
CA THR A 156 -5.56 -6.59 7.01
C THR A 156 -5.74 -5.12 6.68
N LEU A 157 -6.26 -4.80 5.49
CA LEU A 157 -6.49 -3.42 5.04
C LEU A 157 -7.87 -2.93 5.45
N LYS A 158 -8.88 -3.81 5.38
CA LYS A 158 -10.23 -3.61 5.91
C LYS A 158 -10.91 -4.97 6.03
N PRO A 159 -12.09 -5.09 6.67
CA PRO A 159 -12.84 -6.34 6.70
C PRO A 159 -13.01 -6.93 5.29
N GLY A 160 -12.62 -8.18 5.10
CA GLY A 160 -12.68 -8.90 3.83
C GLY A 160 -11.57 -8.57 2.81
N ILE A 161 -10.68 -7.60 3.08
CA ILE A 161 -9.55 -7.28 2.19
C ILE A 161 -8.23 -7.52 2.92
N GLN A 162 -7.54 -8.57 2.49
CA GLN A 162 -6.21 -8.91 2.96
C GLN A 162 -5.16 -8.41 1.97
N GLY A 163 -4.03 -7.99 2.52
CA GLY A 163 -2.86 -7.60 1.76
C GLY A 163 -1.60 -8.28 2.28
N VAL A 164 -0.49 -7.99 1.65
CA VAL A 164 0.83 -8.42 2.10
C VAL A 164 1.78 -7.24 2.06
N PHE A 165 2.47 -7.00 3.17
CA PHE A 165 3.60 -6.09 3.24
C PHE A 165 4.87 -6.85 2.88
N ILE A 166 5.69 -6.29 2.01
CA ILE A 166 6.93 -6.90 1.52
C ILE A 166 8.04 -5.87 1.55
N VAL A 167 9.20 -6.28 2.04
CA VAL A 167 10.46 -5.54 1.88
C VAL A 167 11.29 -6.26 0.83
N GLN A 168 11.61 -5.55 -0.25
CA GLN A 168 12.46 -6.04 -1.31
C GLN A 168 13.80 -5.31 -1.29
N ASN A 169 14.90 -6.04 -1.37
CA ASN A 169 16.23 -5.44 -1.55
C ASN A 169 16.30 -4.73 -2.90
N GLY A 170 16.98 -3.58 -2.95
CA GLY A 170 16.97 -2.71 -4.12
C GLY A 170 17.78 -3.17 -5.33
N GLY A 171 18.55 -4.24 -5.22
CA GLY A 171 19.48 -4.63 -6.27
C GLY A 171 20.62 -3.63 -6.46
N GLY A 172 21.86 -4.06 -6.32
CA GLY A 172 23.04 -3.20 -6.41
C GLY A 172 23.39 -2.43 -5.12
N ALA A 173 24.65 -2.01 -5.03
CA ALA A 173 25.24 -1.45 -3.80
C ALA A 173 24.63 -0.10 -3.38
N SER A 174 24.08 0.67 -4.33
CA SER A 174 23.55 2.02 -4.10
C SER A 174 22.04 2.13 -4.21
N THR A 175 21.33 1.05 -4.52
CA THR A 175 19.87 1.09 -4.67
C THR A 175 19.20 0.84 -3.32
N PRO A 176 18.44 1.79 -2.78
CA PRO A 176 17.75 1.57 -1.54
C PRO A 176 16.69 0.46 -1.68
N PRO A 177 16.38 -0.27 -0.62
CA PRO A 177 15.30 -1.24 -0.62
C PRO A 177 13.97 -0.57 -0.94
N SER A 178 13.02 -1.37 -1.35
CA SER A 178 11.65 -0.92 -1.60
C SER A 178 10.70 -1.61 -0.64
N LEU A 179 9.79 -0.84 -0.09
CA LEU A 179 8.67 -1.33 0.70
C LEU A 179 7.44 -1.41 -0.21
N HIS A 180 6.72 -2.51 -0.14
CA HIS A 180 5.52 -2.73 -0.94
C HIS A 180 4.35 -3.15 -0.05
N VAL A 181 3.17 -2.68 -0.37
CA VAL A 181 1.91 -3.28 0.05
C VAL A 181 1.17 -3.73 -1.20
N LEU A 182 0.82 -5.01 -1.26
CA LEU A 182 0.13 -5.64 -2.38
C LEU A 182 -1.19 -6.23 -1.91
N TRP A 183 -2.28 -5.97 -2.64
CA TRP A 183 -3.58 -6.58 -2.33
C TRP A 183 -4.41 -6.76 -3.59
N LYS A 184 -5.48 -7.57 -3.47
CA LYS A 184 -6.48 -7.75 -4.52
C LYS A 184 -7.81 -7.20 -4.06
N GLN A 185 -8.46 -6.40 -4.90
CA GLN A 185 -9.78 -5.84 -4.64
C GLN A 185 -10.50 -5.57 -5.97
N ASP A 186 -11.81 -5.82 -6.02
CA ASP A 186 -12.64 -5.62 -7.22
C ASP A 186 -12.10 -6.36 -8.48
N GLY A 187 -11.47 -7.51 -8.28
CA GLY A 187 -10.85 -8.29 -9.36
C GLY A 187 -9.52 -7.75 -9.87
N LEU A 188 -9.01 -6.63 -9.32
CA LEU A 188 -7.77 -5.98 -9.71
C LEU A 188 -6.70 -6.14 -8.63
N ASN A 189 -5.43 -6.09 -9.05
CA ASN A 189 -4.27 -6.12 -8.18
C ASN A 189 -3.76 -4.70 -7.95
N TYR A 190 -3.69 -4.29 -6.70
CA TYR A 190 -3.20 -2.99 -6.28
C TYR A 190 -1.82 -3.08 -5.66
N ARG A 191 -1.06 -2.03 -5.84
CA ARG A 191 0.28 -1.89 -5.28
C ARG A 191 0.51 -0.46 -4.77
N ALA A 192 0.99 -0.36 -3.54
CA ALA A 192 1.60 0.85 -3.01
C ALA A 192 3.07 0.55 -2.70
N THR A 193 3.97 1.39 -3.18
CA THR A 193 5.42 1.19 -3.05
C THR A 193 6.08 2.50 -2.65
N ILE A 194 7.07 2.43 -1.75
CA ILE A 194 8.01 3.53 -1.50
C ILE A 194 9.44 3.02 -1.53
N LYS A 195 10.39 3.89 -1.89
CA LYS A 195 11.83 3.64 -1.81
C LYS A 195 12.34 3.96 -0.41
N GLY A 196 13.33 3.20 0.04
CA GLY A 196 13.89 3.33 1.38
C GLY A 196 13.15 2.51 2.42
N GLY A 197 13.23 2.92 3.67
CA GLY A 197 12.48 2.27 4.74
C GLY A 197 13.17 1.08 5.38
N PHE A 198 14.42 0.81 5.06
CA PHE A 198 15.20 -0.26 5.67
C PHE A 198 16.54 0.27 6.20
N ASP A 199 16.81 0.02 7.46
CA ASP A 199 18.09 0.30 8.10
C ASP A 199 18.99 -0.94 7.95
N TYR A 200 19.97 -0.86 7.07
CA TYR A 200 20.89 -1.95 6.83
C TYR A 200 21.81 -2.23 8.02
N GLU A 201 22.12 -1.23 8.84
CA GLU A 201 23.00 -1.41 9.99
C GLU A 201 22.33 -2.29 11.05
N ARG A 202 21.06 -2.04 11.27
CA ARG A 202 20.25 -2.81 12.20
C ARG A 202 19.56 -4.01 11.55
N SER A 203 19.61 -4.11 10.22
CA SER A 203 18.86 -5.10 9.41
C SER A 203 17.37 -5.11 9.74
N VAL A 204 16.77 -3.93 9.88
CA VAL A 204 15.37 -3.77 10.25
C VAL A 204 14.66 -2.76 9.36
N VAL A 205 13.36 -2.93 9.23
CA VAL A 205 12.48 -1.95 8.56
C VAL A 205 12.34 -0.71 9.44
N ILE A 206 12.41 0.47 8.84
CA ILE A 206 12.09 1.73 9.52
C ILE A 206 10.60 1.75 9.82
N GLN A 207 10.21 1.57 11.08
CA GLN A 207 8.82 1.35 11.50
C GLN A 207 7.88 2.49 11.12
N SER A 208 8.34 3.76 11.17
CA SER A 208 7.54 4.91 10.74
C SER A 208 7.15 4.82 9.27
N GLN A 209 8.08 4.42 8.39
CA GLN A 209 7.82 4.26 6.96
C GLN A 209 6.96 3.02 6.66
N LYS A 210 7.17 1.91 7.38
CA LYS A 210 6.29 0.74 7.32
C LYS A 210 4.85 1.11 7.65
N SER A 211 4.65 1.77 8.80
CA SER A 211 3.33 2.19 9.25
C SER A 211 2.69 3.19 8.28
N ALA A 212 3.45 4.16 7.77
CA ALA A 212 2.95 5.14 6.82
C ALA A 212 2.48 4.50 5.51
N LEU A 213 3.23 3.52 4.97
CA LEU A 213 2.87 2.81 3.75
C LEU A 213 1.64 1.90 3.96
N ILE A 214 1.56 1.21 5.11
CA ILE A 214 0.39 0.39 5.44
C ILE A 214 -0.86 1.28 5.58
N ASN A 215 -0.75 2.43 6.27
CA ASN A 215 -1.86 3.38 6.43
C ASN A 215 -2.32 3.95 5.08
N LEU A 216 -1.39 4.24 4.16
CA LEU A 216 -1.71 4.63 2.78
C LEU A 216 -2.56 3.55 2.09
N ALA A 217 -2.13 2.29 2.14
CA ALA A 217 -2.85 1.19 1.50
C ALA A 217 -4.22 0.93 2.17
N VAL A 218 -4.32 1.06 3.50
CA VAL A 218 -5.58 0.99 4.25
C VAL A 218 -6.53 2.09 3.79
N SER A 219 -6.03 3.33 3.68
CA SER A 219 -6.81 4.45 3.15
C SER A 219 -7.32 4.14 1.73
N MET A 220 -6.42 3.76 0.82
CA MET A 220 -6.80 3.39 -0.56
C MET A 220 -7.87 2.29 -0.61
N ALA A 221 -7.73 1.23 0.20
CA ALA A 221 -8.68 0.12 0.20
C ALA A 221 -10.09 0.54 0.66
N LYS A 222 -10.21 1.57 1.49
CA LYS A 222 -11.47 2.10 2.01
C LYS A 222 -12.15 3.08 1.07
N GLU A 223 -11.38 3.81 0.25
CA GLU A 223 -11.90 4.87 -0.61
C GLU A 223 -12.74 4.36 -1.78
N SER A 224 -13.60 5.24 -2.30
CA SER A 224 -14.36 4.97 -3.50
C SER A 224 -13.46 4.83 -4.73
N PRO A 225 -13.77 3.89 -5.64
CA PRO A 225 -13.01 3.74 -6.86
C PRO A 225 -13.27 4.87 -7.86
N ILE A 226 -12.20 5.38 -8.45
CA ILE A 226 -12.24 6.28 -9.61
C ILE A 226 -12.31 5.39 -10.86
N LYS A 227 -13.35 5.57 -11.65
CA LYS A 227 -13.60 4.83 -12.89
C LYS A 227 -13.12 5.64 -14.10
N SER A 228 -12.90 4.94 -15.22
CA SER A 228 -12.73 5.57 -16.52
C SER A 228 -13.90 6.50 -16.85
N ALA A 229 -13.61 7.59 -17.54
CA ALA A 229 -14.63 8.51 -18.07
C ALA A 229 -15.32 7.95 -19.33
N ASN A 230 -14.74 6.91 -19.96
CA ASN A 230 -15.16 6.31 -21.23
C ASN A 230 -15.82 4.94 -21.01
#